data_3bacd3603b9e5b95f7cc43d525e84f46
#
_entry.id   3bacd3603b9e5b95f7cc43d525e84f46
#
_cell.length_a   1.000
_cell.length_b   1.000
_cell.length_c   1.000
_cell.angle_alpha   90.00
_cell.angle_beta   90.00
_cell.angle_gamma   90.00
#
_symmetry.space_group_name_H-M   'P 1'
#
loop_
_entity.id
_entity.type
_entity.pdbx_description
1 polymer ?
#
loop_
_entity_poly.entity_id
_entity_poly.type
_entity_poly.pdbx_seq_one_letter_code
_entity_poly.pdbx_strand_id
1 'polypeptide(L)'
;MDVLLANPRGFCAGVDRAIEIVKRAIETLGAPIYVRHEVVHNRFVVDDLKQRGAVFVEELDEVPDNATVIFSAHGVSQAVRQEAERRGLKVFDATCPLVTKVHFEVARHCRAGRDVVLIGHAGHPEVEGTMGQWSRERGAGTIYLVEDIEQVSTLQIRQPENIAYTTQTTLSVDDTMGIIEALRARYPAMQGPRHDDICYATQNRQDAVRDLARQCDLVLVVGSPNSSNSNRLSELARRDGVESYLIDNASEIDPAWIVGKQHIGLTAGASAPQVLVDGVLARLRQLGASSVSELEGEPESMVFALPKELRLRLVS
;
A
#
# COMPACT_ATOMS: atom_id res chain seq x y z
N MET A 1 -5.66 24.47 21.78
CA MET A 1 -5.00 23.59 20.81
C MET A 1 -6.05 23.07 19.86
N ASP A 2 -5.84 23.28 18.58
CA ASP A 2 -6.77 22.88 17.52
C ASP A 2 -6.26 21.68 16.77
N VAL A 3 -7.15 20.81 16.31
CA VAL A 3 -6.83 19.65 15.50
C VAL A 3 -7.37 19.85 14.09
N LEU A 4 -6.49 19.70 13.09
CA LEU A 4 -6.84 19.78 11.69
C LEU A 4 -6.71 18.39 11.06
N LEU A 5 -7.82 17.85 10.53
CA LEU A 5 -7.84 16.54 9.88
C LEU A 5 -7.46 16.65 8.41
N ALA A 6 -6.61 15.76 7.94
CA ALA A 6 -6.37 15.59 6.51
C ALA A 6 -7.61 15.09 5.77
N ASN A 7 -7.79 15.53 4.54
CA ASN A 7 -8.80 15.01 3.62
C ASN A 7 -8.17 14.86 2.22
N PRO A 8 -8.10 13.64 1.66
CA PRO A 8 -8.54 12.36 2.25
C PRO A 8 -7.57 11.79 3.30
N ARG A 9 -8.05 10.83 4.09
CA ARG A 9 -7.28 10.02 5.04
C ARG A 9 -7.89 8.63 5.20
N GLY A 10 -7.14 7.70 5.81
CA GLY A 10 -7.64 6.37 6.13
C GLY A 10 -7.86 5.48 4.90
N PHE A 11 -8.75 4.51 4.99
CA PHE A 11 -8.93 3.46 4.00
C PHE A 11 -9.09 3.97 2.56
N CYS A 12 -8.41 3.28 1.62
CA CYS A 12 -8.62 3.44 0.19
C CYS A 12 -9.45 2.28 -0.37
N ALA A 13 -9.99 2.45 -1.58
CA ALA A 13 -10.82 1.43 -2.23
C ALA A 13 -10.14 0.04 -2.35
N GLY A 14 -8.82 0.00 -2.52
CA GLY A 14 -8.06 -1.26 -2.58
C GLY A 14 -8.05 -1.99 -1.25
N VAL A 15 -7.84 -1.26 -0.17
CA VAL A 15 -7.86 -1.77 1.21
C VAL A 15 -9.26 -2.21 1.62
N ASP A 16 -10.27 -1.38 1.42
CA ASP A 16 -11.67 -1.73 1.70
C ASP A 16 -12.07 -3.03 1.01
N ARG A 17 -11.76 -3.14 -0.29
CA ARG A 17 -12.04 -4.36 -1.06
C ARG A 17 -11.32 -5.58 -0.48
N ALA A 18 -10.06 -5.47 -0.12
CA ALA A 18 -9.28 -6.61 0.37
C ALA A 18 -9.82 -7.12 1.71
N ILE A 19 -10.12 -6.21 2.65
CA ILE A 19 -10.72 -6.54 3.94
C ILE A 19 -12.11 -7.19 3.75
N GLU A 20 -12.93 -6.62 2.88
CA GLU A 20 -14.28 -7.14 2.62
C GLU A 20 -14.23 -8.54 1.99
N ILE A 21 -13.25 -8.84 1.13
CA ILE A 21 -13.05 -10.20 0.58
C ILE A 21 -12.81 -11.21 1.72
N VAL A 22 -11.95 -10.89 2.70
CA VAL A 22 -11.68 -11.79 3.82
C VAL A 22 -12.93 -11.98 4.67
N LYS A 23 -13.62 -10.89 5.04
CA LYS A 23 -14.87 -10.95 5.82
C LYS A 23 -15.93 -11.81 5.13
N ARG A 24 -16.18 -11.56 3.84
CA ARG A 24 -17.16 -12.32 3.05
C ARG A 24 -16.77 -13.78 2.89
N ALA A 25 -15.50 -14.08 2.73
CA ALA A 25 -15.04 -15.46 2.64
C ALA A 25 -15.34 -16.21 3.95
N ILE A 26 -15.05 -15.61 5.11
CA ILE A 26 -15.36 -16.19 6.42
C ILE A 26 -16.87 -16.39 6.58
N GLU A 27 -17.69 -15.38 6.25
CA GLU A 27 -19.16 -15.46 6.35
C GLU A 27 -19.78 -16.52 5.45
N THR A 28 -19.23 -16.68 4.23
CA THR A 28 -19.83 -17.54 3.19
C THR A 28 -19.35 -18.98 3.28
N LEU A 29 -18.09 -19.19 3.62
CA LEU A 29 -17.43 -20.50 3.56
C LEU A 29 -17.14 -21.08 4.95
N GLY A 30 -17.20 -20.24 5.99
CA GLY A 30 -16.80 -20.60 7.35
C GLY A 30 -15.28 -20.51 7.56
N ALA A 31 -14.89 -20.42 8.83
CA ALA A 31 -13.48 -20.47 9.24
C ALA A 31 -12.96 -21.93 9.25
N PRO A 32 -11.64 -22.17 9.08
CA PRO A 32 -10.61 -21.15 8.86
C PRO A 32 -10.52 -20.69 7.40
N ILE A 33 -10.20 -19.42 7.19
CA ILE A 33 -9.80 -18.86 5.89
C ILE A 33 -8.34 -18.46 6.00
N TYR A 34 -7.49 -19.01 5.16
CA TYR A 34 -6.06 -18.70 5.13
C TYR A 34 -5.83 -17.42 4.33
N VAL A 35 -4.91 -16.57 4.81
CA VAL A 35 -4.53 -15.32 4.13
C VAL A 35 -3.02 -15.27 4.04
N ARG A 36 -2.49 -15.27 2.81
CA ARG A 36 -1.04 -15.19 2.61
C ARG A 36 -0.57 -13.75 2.79
N HIS A 37 0.35 -13.55 3.73
CA HIS A 37 0.79 -12.28 4.28
C HIS A 37 -0.36 -11.49 4.94
N GLU A 38 -0.06 -10.41 5.61
CA GLU A 38 -1.09 -9.49 6.08
C GLU A 38 -1.94 -9.00 4.88
N VAL A 39 -3.27 -9.07 5.00
CA VAL A 39 -4.15 -8.65 3.91
C VAL A 39 -3.91 -7.19 3.53
N VAL A 40 -3.61 -6.36 4.52
CA VAL A 40 -3.15 -4.98 4.44
C VAL A 40 -2.24 -4.72 5.65
N HIS A 41 -1.27 -3.81 5.53
CA HIS A 41 -0.35 -3.47 6.61
C HIS A 41 -1.01 -2.59 7.68
N ASN A 42 -1.81 -3.23 8.53
CA ASN A 42 -2.40 -2.59 9.71
C ASN A 42 -2.70 -3.64 10.79
N ARG A 43 -2.04 -3.53 11.94
CA ARG A 43 -2.14 -4.49 13.03
C ARG A 43 -3.57 -4.65 13.54
N PHE A 44 -4.31 -3.54 13.73
CA PHE A 44 -5.70 -3.59 14.21
C PHE A 44 -6.60 -4.38 13.26
N VAL A 45 -6.44 -4.18 11.94
CA VAL A 45 -7.21 -4.92 10.92
C VAL A 45 -6.86 -6.40 10.93
N VAL A 46 -5.57 -6.73 11.00
CA VAL A 46 -5.10 -8.12 11.05
C VAL A 46 -5.66 -8.83 12.29
N ASP A 47 -5.61 -8.18 13.46
CA ASP A 47 -6.11 -8.75 14.71
C ASP A 47 -7.65 -8.92 14.70
N ASP A 48 -8.43 -7.97 14.14
CA ASP A 48 -9.88 -8.13 13.95
C ASP A 48 -10.20 -9.34 13.05
N LEU A 49 -9.48 -9.49 11.95
CA LEU A 49 -9.72 -10.62 11.04
C LEU A 49 -9.29 -11.97 11.64
N LYS A 50 -8.22 -12.02 12.43
CA LYS A 50 -7.84 -13.22 13.21
C LYS A 50 -8.96 -13.62 14.18
N GLN A 51 -9.51 -12.67 14.91
CA GLN A 51 -10.62 -12.94 15.83
C GLN A 51 -11.87 -13.47 15.12
N ARG A 52 -12.07 -13.14 13.86
CA ARG A 52 -13.17 -13.64 13.01
C ARG A 52 -12.89 -15.02 12.43
N GLY A 53 -11.65 -15.53 12.49
CA GLY A 53 -11.27 -16.86 12.01
C GLY A 53 -10.40 -16.85 10.75
N ALA A 54 -9.77 -15.71 10.40
CA ALA A 54 -8.69 -15.71 9.41
C ALA A 54 -7.41 -16.25 10.04
N VAL A 55 -6.66 -17.06 9.27
CA VAL A 55 -5.34 -17.57 9.62
C VAL A 55 -4.32 -16.98 8.66
N PHE A 56 -3.47 -16.10 9.18
CA PHE A 56 -2.42 -15.47 8.38
C PHE A 56 -1.21 -16.39 8.33
N VAL A 57 -0.68 -16.61 7.14
CA VAL A 57 0.49 -17.44 6.84
C VAL A 57 1.49 -16.65 5.99
N GLU A 58 2.76 -16.96 6.12
CA GLU A 58 3.80 -16.34 5.29
C GLU A 58 3.89 -17.07 3.95
N GLU A 59 3.90 -18.41 3.95
CA GLU A 59 4.01 -19.21 2.75
C GLU A 59 2.86 -20.20 2.58
N LEU A 60 2.66 -20.66 1.34
CA LEU A 60 1.56 -21.57 1.03
C LEU A 60 1.73 -22.97 1.62
N ASP A 61 2.94 -23.39 1.96
CA ASP A 61 3.21 -24.69 2.58
C ASP A 61 2.57 -24.84 3.99
N GLU A 62 2.29 -23.70 4.65
CA GLU A 62 1.53 -23.65 5.89
C GLU A 62 0.01 -23.87 5.70
N VAL A 63 -0.48 -23.82 4.46
CA VAL A 63 -1.91 -23.98 4.14
C VAL A 63 -2.21 -25.44 3.84
N PRO A 64 -3.24 -26.08 4.44
CA PRO A 64 -3.65 -27.43 4.07
C PRO A 64 -4.09 -27.52 2.60
N ASP A 65 -3.84 -28.68 1.96
CA ASP A 65 -4.29 -28.90 0.58
C ASP A 65 -5.81 -28.78 0.46
N ASN A 66 -6.29 -28.27 -0.66
CA ASN A 66 -7.70 -28.00 -0.95
C ASN A 66 -8.39 -26.98 -0.02
N ALA A 67 -7.62 -26.29 0.84
CA ALA A 67 -8.16 -25.20 1.66
C ALA A 67 -8.44 -23.93 0.86
N THR A 68 -9.17 -23.00 1.48
CA THR A 68 -9.39 -21.66 0.91
C THR A 68 -8.27 -20.72 1.34
N VAL A 69 -7.63 -20.07 0.37
CA VAL A 69 -6.59 -19.06 0.60
C VAL A 69 -6.94 -17.74 -0.08
N ILE A 70 -6.60 -16.65 0.58
CA ILE A 70 -6.72 -15.28 0.03
C ILE A 70 -5.33 -14.72 -0.20
N PHE A 71 -5.07 -14.21 -1.39
CA PHE A 71 -3.88 -13.41 -1.67
C PHE A 71 -4.12 -11.97 -1.22
N SER A 72 -3.14 -11.39 -0.51
CA SER A 72 -3.26 -10.03 0.06
C SER A 72 -3.42 -8.94 -0.99
N ALA A 73 -3.73 -7.73 -0.56
CA ALA A 73 -3.83 -6.55 -1.44
C ALA A 73 -2.54 -6.25 -2.22
N HIS A 74 -1.40 -6.68 -1.71
CA HIS A 74 -0.07 -6.46 -2.28
C HIS A 74 0.20 -7.29 -3.54
N GLY A 75 -0.60 -8.33 -3.78
CA GLY A 75 -0.42 -9.26 -4.89
C GLY A 75 0.64 -10.33 -4.61
N VAL A 76 0.77 -11.25 -5.54
CA VAL A 76 1.68 -12.40 -5.43
C VAL A 76 2.39 -12.67 -6.75
N SER A 77 3.54 -13.34 -6.67
CA SER A 77 4.29 -13.82 -7.84
C SER A 77 3.52 -14.89 -8.64
N GLN A 78 3.91 -15.11 -9.87
CA GLN A 78 3.38 -16.20 -10.68
C GLN A 78 3.68 -17.58 -10.09
N ALA A 79 4.84 -17.74 -9.44
CA ALA A 79 5.19 -18.99 -8.77
C ALA A 79 4.21 -19.33 -7.64
N VAL A 80 3.81 -18.35 -6.84
CA VAL A 80 2.79 -18.53 -5.78
C VAL A 80 1.44 -18.93 -6.38
N ARG A 81 1.03 -18.33 -7.51
CA ARG A 81 -0.22 -18.71 -8.20
C ARG A 81 -0.18 -20.14 -8.72
N GLN A 82 0.92 -20.54 -9.33
CA GLN A 82 1.11 -21.90 -9.84
C GLN A 82 1.13 -22.94 -8.71
N GLU A 83 1.77 -22.62 -7.59
CA GLU A 83 1.79 -23.48 -6.42
C GLU A 83 0.40 -23.64 -5.81
N ALA A 84 -0.38 -22.59 -5.68
CA ALA A 84 -1.76 -22.66 -5.21
C ALA A 84 -2.63 -23.54 -6.13
N GLU A 85 -2.47 -23.41 -7.45
CA GLU A 85 -3.16 -24.24 -8.44
C GLU A 85 -2.75 -25.72 -8.34
N ARG A 86 -1.44 -25.98 -8.26
CA ARG A 86 -0.88 -27.36 -8.10
C ARG A 86 -1.42 -28.07 -6.87
N ARG A 87 -1.65 -27.33 -5.76
CA ARG A 87 -2.17 -27.85 -4.50
C ARG A 87 -3.70 -27.88 -4.40
N GLY A 88 -4.39 -27.48 -5.48
CA GLY A 88 -5.85 -27.44 -5.50
C GLY A 88 -6.47 -26.46 -4.53
N LEU A 89 -5.73 -25.40 -4.14
CA LEU A 89 -6.25 -24.39 -3.21
C LEU A 89 -7.37 -23.59 -3.87
N LYS A 90 -8.43 -23.32 -3.12
CA LYS A 90 -9.47 -22.38 -3.55
C LYS A 90 -9.01 -20.96 -3.29
N VAL A 91 -8.66 -20.24 -4.37
CA VAL A 91 -8.04 -18.91 -4.26
C VAL A 91 -9.07 -17.80 -4.42
N PHE A 92 -9.09 -16.84 -3.51
CA PHE A 92 -9.67 -15.51 -3.72
C PHE A 92 -8.56 -14.48 -3.81
N ASP A 93 -8.48 -13.79 -4.93
CA ASP A 93 -7.44 -12.80 -5.17
C ASP A 93 -7.89 -11.41 -4.69
N ALA A 94 -7.35 -10.97 -3.56
CA ALA A 94 -7.60 -9.64 -3.02
C ALA A 94 -6.60 -8.58 -3.52
N THR A 95 -5.69 -8.94 -4.43
CA THR A 95 -4.75 -7.98 -5.04
C THR A 95 -5.48 -6.72 -5.49
N CYS A 96 -4.97 -5.57 -5.08
CA CYS A 96 -5.52 -4.28 -5.50
C CYS A 96 -5.48 -4.17 -7.04
N PRO A 97 -6.56 -3.74 -7.71
CA PRO A 97 -6.54 -3.58 -9.17
C PRO A 97 -5.43 -2.67 -9.69
N LEU A 98 -4.97 -1.70 -8.89
CA LEU A 98 -3.86 -0.81 -9.26
C LEU A 98 -2.51 -1.53 -9.20
N VAL A 99 -2.32 -2.45 -8.24
CA VAL A 99 -1.16 -3.36 -8.22
C VAL A 99 -1.23 -4.35 -9.40
N THR A 100 -2.42 -4.87 -9.69
CA THR A 100 -2.64 -5.75 -10.84
C THR A 100 -2.26 -5.07 -12.16
N LYS A 101 -2.51 -3.75 -12.30
CA LYS A 101 -2.05 -2.95 -13.45
C LYS A 101 -0.53 -3.04 -13.60
N VAL A 102 0.23 -2.82 -12.53
CA VAL A 102 1.70 -2.90 -12.53
C VAL A 102 2.17 -4.30 -12.92
N HIS A 103 1.55 -5.34 -12.35
CA HIS A 103 1.82 -6.74 -12.72
C HIS A 103 1.63 -7.00 -14.22
N PHE A 104 0.55 -6.49 -14.82
CA PHE A 104 0.31 -6.64 -16.27
C PHE A 104 1.33 -5.87 -17.10
N GLU A 105 1.81 -4.73 -16.64
CA GLU A 105 2.84 -3.97 -17.33
C GLU A 105 4.17 -4.72 -17.35
N VAL A 106 4.63 -5.25 -16.21
CA VAL A 106 5.82 -6.09 -16.13
C VAL A 106 5.69 -7.30 -17.07
N ALA A 107 4.57 -8.03 -16.98
CA ALA A 107 4.32 -9.20 -17.84
C ALA A 107 4.29 -8.84 -19.34
N ARG A 108 3.78 -7.66 -19.71
CA ARG A 108 3.76 -7.15 -21.07
C ARG A 108 5.18 -6.86 -21.57
N HIS A 109 5.99 -6.17 -20.76
CA HIS A 109 7.37 -5.85 -21.10
C HIS A 109 8.23 -7.12 -21.20
N CYS A 110 8.04 -8.07 -20.30
CA CYS A 110 8.70 -9.37 -20.33
C CYS A 110 8.41 -10.10 -21.66
N ARG A 111 7.15 -10.19 -22.08
CA ARG A 111 6.77 -10.80 -23.38
C ARG A 111 7.34 -10.07 -24.58
N ALA A 112 7.55 -8.77 -24.49
CA ALA A 112 8.20 -7.96 -25.52
C ALA A 112 9.74 -8.06 -25.51
N GLY A 113 10.32 -8.85 -24.60
CA GLY A 113 11.76 -9.02 -24.44
C GLY A 113 12.46 -7.78 -23.90
N ARG A 114 11.75 -6.86 -23.22
CA ARG A 114 12.33 -5.66 -22.62
C ARG A 114 12.92 -5.94 -21.25
N ASP A 115 13.98 -5.25 -20.94
CA ASP A 115 14.46 -5.11 -19.57
C ASP A 115 13.53 -4.14 -18.83
N VAL A 116 13.24 -4.43 -17.56
CA VAL A 116 12.35 -3.62 -16.72
C VAL A 116 13.10 -3.18 -15.47
N VAL A 117 13.03 -1.91 -15.13
CA VAL A 117 13.45 -1.40 -13.82
C VAL A 117 12.22 -1.21 -12.99
N LEU A 118 12.11 -1.94 -11.88
CA LEU A 118 11.11 -1.72 -10.85
C LEU A 118 11.70 -0.78 -9.80
N ILE A 119 11.08 0.37 -9.61
CA ILE A 119 11.40 1.28 -8.50
C ILE A 119 10.54 0.86 -7.30
N GLY A 120 11.17 0.48 -6.18
CA GLY A 120 10.46 -0.03 -5.02
C GLY A 120 11.39 -0.48 -3.91
N HIS A 121 10.86 -0.87 -2.77
CA HIS A 121 11.65 -1.29 -1.60
C HIS A 121 11.80 -2.80 -1.55
N ALA A 122 13.04 -3.28 -1.45
CA ALA A 122 13.35 -4.70 -1.29
C ALA A 122 12.63 -5.28 -0.05
N GLY A 123 12.17 -6.53 -0.16
CA GLY A 123 11.44 -7.22 0.91
C GLY A 123 9.98 -6.78 1.11
N HIS A 124 9.50 -5.81 0.37
CA HIS A 124 8.07 -5.45 0.42
C HIS A 124 7.25 -6.44 -0.41
N PRO A 125 6.12 -7.00 0.12
CA PRO A 125 5.32 -8.00 -0.59
C PRO A 125 4.83 -7.58 -1.98
N GLU A 126 4.50 -6.30 -2.19
CA GLU A 126 4.14 -5.78 -3.51
C GLU A 126 5.30 -5.85 -4.50
N VAL A 127 6.52 -5.54 -4.04
CA VAL A 127 7.73 -5.60 -4.87
C VAL A 127 8.05 -7.04 -5.22
N GLU A 128 8.00 -7.96 -4.27
CA GLU A 128 8.20 -9.40 -4.51
C GLU A 128 7.17 -9.95 -5.51
N GLY A 129 5.89 -9.61 -5.31
CA GLY A 129 4.81 -9.98 -6.21
C GLY A 129 5.02 -9.46 -7.62
N THR A 130 5.47 -8.21 -7.77
CA THR A 130 5.74 -7.54 -9.04
C THR A 130 6.98 -8.11 -9.74
N MET A 131 8.09 -8.29 -9.02
CA MET A 131 9.31 -8.95 -9.53
C MET A 131 8.98 -10.35 -10.07
N GLY A 132 8.13 -11.08 -9.34
CA GLY A 132 7.68 -12.42 -9.72
C GLY A 132 6.71 -12.50 -10.92
N GLN A 133 6.36 -11.39 -11.57
CA GLN A 133 5.64 -11.40 -12.84
C GLN A 133 6.56 -11.67 -14.03
N TRP A 134 7.86 -11.47 -13.87
CA TRP A 134 8.84 -11.79 -14.86
C TRP A 134 9.29 -13.27 -14.74
N SER A 135 9.49 -13.94 -15.87
CA SER A 135 10.18 -15.23 -15.95
C SER A 135 10.86 -15.41 -17.31
N ARG A 136 11.94 -16.21 -17.35
CA ARG A 136 12.65 -16.54 -18.58
C ARG A 136 11.79 -17.27 -19.61
N GLU A 137 10.82 -18.03 -19.15
CA GLU A 137 9.86 -18.75 -20.01
C GLU A 137 8.91 -17.80 -20.76
N ARG A 138 8.70 -16.60 -20.21
CA ARG A 138 7.79 -15.59 -20.75
C ARG A 138 8.44 -14.58 -21.67
N GLY A 139 9.78 -14.44 -21.64
CA GLY A 139 10.49 -13.49 -22.45
C GLY A 139 11.97 -13.38 -22.14
N ALA A 140 12.71 -12.72 -23.02
CA ALA A 140 14.17 -12.61 -23.00
C ALA A 140 14.70 -11.43 -22.14
N GLY A 141 13.84 -10.54 -21.68
CA GLY A 141 14.20 -9.40 -20.82
C GLY A 141 14.66 -9.82 -19.43
N THR A 142 14.99 -8.85 -18.61
CA THR A 142 15.36 -9.01 -17.20
C THR A 142 14.66 -7.94 -16.38
N ILE A 143 14.30 -8.24 -15.13
CA ILE A 143 13.78 -7.24 -14.20
C ILE A 143 14.85 -6.89 -13.17
N TYR A 144 15.01 -5.60 -12.89
CA TYR A 144 15.96 -5.03 -11.95
C TYR A 144 15.19 -4.23 -10.90
N LEU A 145 15.62 -4.30 -9.65
CA LEU A 145 15.08 -3.47 -8.56
C LEU A 145 16.00 -2.28 -8.32
N VAL A 146 15.42 -1.11 -8.13
CA VAL A 146 16.09 0.12 -7.71
C VAL A 146 15.29 0.76 -6.59
N GLU A 147 15.96 1.05 -5.47
CA GLU A 147 15.34 1.64 -4.28
C GLU A 147 15.61 3.14 -4.15
N ASP A 148 16.76 3.59 -4.65
CA ASP A 148 17.24 4.97 -4.52
C ASP A 148 18.01 5.46 -5.75
N ILE A 149 18.32 6.76 -5.77
CA ILE A 149 19.03 7.41 -6.87
C ILE A 149 20.51 6.94 -6.99
N GLU A 150 21.12 6.52 -5.88
CA GLU A 150 22.53 6.11 -5.84
C GLU A 150 22.70 4.78 -6.59
N GLN A 151 21.76 3.87 -6.44
CA GLN A 151 21.73 2.58 -7.16
C GLN A 151 21.61 2.76 -8.67
N VAL A 152 21.00 3.86 -9.15
CA VAL A 152 20.94 4.14 -10.60
C VAL A 152 22.34 4.27 -11.20
N SER A 153 23.29 4.84 -10.45
CA SER A 153 24.66 5.06 -10.92
C SER A 153 25.42 3.75 -11.19
N THR A 154 25.12 2.70 -10.44
CA THR A 154 25.78 1.39 -10.52
C THR A 154 25.00 0.36 -11.32
N LEU A 155 23.75 0.66 -11.67
CA LEU A 155 22.85 -0.25 -12.38
C LEU A 155 23.42 -0.67 -13.75
N GLN A 156 23.50 -1.98 -14.00
CA GLN A 156 23.98 -2.55 -15.26
C GLN A 156 22.80 -3.22 -15.99
N ILE A 157 22.28 -2.54 -17.00
CA ILE A 157 21.18 -3.04 -17.85
C ILE A 157 21.76 -3.79 -19.06
N ARG A 158 21.21 -4.97 -19.35
CA ARG A 158 21.65 -5.80 -20.47
C ARG A 158 21.25 -5.22 -21.82
N GLN A 159 20.08 -4.59 -21.89
CA GLN A 159 19.48 -4.05 -23.11
C GLN A 159 19.10 -2.57 -22.91
N PRO A 160 20.08 -1.65 -22.85
CA PRO A 160 19.81 -0.24 -22.50
C PRO A 160 18.93 0.48 -23.54
N GLU A 161 18.88 -0.03 -24.79
CA GLU A 161 18.03 0.50 -25.86
C GLU A 161 16.60 -0.09 -25.85
N ASN A 162 16.35 -1.14 -25.07
CA ASN A 162 15.05 -1.83 -24.99
C ASN A 162 14.63 -2.02 -23.53
N ILE A 163 14.36 -0.91 -22.86
CA ILE A 163 14.12 -0.84 -21.41
C ILE A 163 12.82 -0.12 -21.11
N ALA A 164 12.17 -0.50 -20.01
CA ALA A 164 11.03 0.19 -19.43
C ALA A 164 11.19 0.30 -17.91
N TYR A 165 10.41 1.16 -17.27
CA TYR A 165 10.29 1.17 -15.81
C TYR A 165 8.84 1.03 -15.36
N THR A 166 8.68 0.55 -14.15
CA THR A 166 7.45 0.53 -13.35
C THR A 166 7.80 0.91 -11.91
N THR A 167 6.80 1.24 -11.10
CA THR A 167 7.02 1.60 -9.69
C THR A 167 6.10 0.83 -8.75
N GLN A 168 6.53 0.67 -7.50
CA GLN A 168 5.65 0.30 -6.40
C GLN A 168 4.60 1.41 -6.22
N THR A 169 3.37 1.03 -5.82
CA THR A 169 2.22 1.96 -5.79
C THR A 169 2.22 2.93 -4.61
N THR A 170 3.05 2.70 -3.58
CA THR A 170 3.04 3.43 -2.29
C THR A 170 4.31 4.23 -2.02
N LEU A 171 5.07 4.58 -3.06
CA LEU A 171 6.30 5.35 -2.92
C LEU A 171 6.05 6.85 -2.66
N SER A 172 7.09 7.54 -2.22
CA SER A 172 7.15 9.00 -2.28
C SER A 172 7.13 9.46 -3.73
N VAL A 173 6.23 10.39 -4.06
CA VAL A 173 6.13 10.95 -5.42
C VAL A 173 7.42 11.66 -5.80
N ASP A 174 7.95 12.51 -4.90
CA ASP A 174 9.15 13.32 -5.17
C ASP A 174 10.40 12.46 -5.35
N ASP A 175 10.62 11.47 -4.46
CA ASP A 175 11.79 10.59 -4.54
C ASP A 175 11.74 9.73 -5.80
N THR A 176 10.56 9.25 -6.15
CA THR A 176 10.34 8.47 -7.37
C THR A 176 10.64 9.29 -8.62
N MET A 177 10.23 10.56 -8.66
CA MET A 177 10.56 11.47 -9.77
C MET A 177 12.06 11.65 -9.93
N GLY A 178 12.80 11.86 -8.83
CA GLY A 178 14.27 11.97 -8.85
C GLY A 178 14.95 10.72 -9.41
N ILE A 179 14.48 9.53 -9.02
CA ILE A 179 14.99 8.24 -9.55
C ILE A 179 14.67 8.11 -11.05
N ILE A 180 13.44 8.45 -11.48
CA ILE A 180 13.02 8.39 -12.89
C ILE A 180 13.86 9.34 -13.75
N GLU A 181 14.13 10.56 -13.28
CA GLU A 181 14.98 11.54 -13.99
C GLU A 181 16.41 11.04 -14.14
N ALA A 182 16.99 10.47 -13.09
CA ALA A 182 18.32 9.87 -13.14
C ALA A 182 18.39 8.66 -14.12
N LEU A 183 17.36 7.82 -14.11
CA LEU A 183 17.24 6.69 -15.04
C LEU A 183 17.10 7.19 -16.50
N ARG A 184 16.28 8.21 -16.76
CA ARG A 184 16.13 8.79 -18.10
C ARG A 184 17.40 9.44 -18.62
N ALA A 185 18.16 10.12 -17.75
CA ALA A 185 19.44 10.70 -18.10
C ALA A 185 20.46 9.60 -18.52
N ARG A 186 20.43 8.46 -17.84
CA ARG A 186 21.33 7.34 -18.11
C ARG A 186 20.86 6.44 -19.26
N TYR A 187 19.54 6.27 -19.40
CA TYR A 187 18.88 5.40 -20.38
C TYR A 187 17.81 6.19 -21.18
N PRO A 188 18.20 7.02 -22.14
CA PRO A 188 17.25 7.91 -22.85
C PRO A 188 16.14 7.19 -23.61
N ALA A 189 16.36 5.91 -24.00
CA ALA A 189 15.35 5.08 -24.68
C ALA A 189 14.30 4.49 -23.73
N MET A 190 14.41 4.73 -22.41
CA MET A 190 13.54 4.14 -21.40
C MET A 190 12.09 4.56 -21.56
N GLN A 191 11.19 3.57 -21.58
CA GLN A 191 9.75 3.76 -21.67
C GLN A 191 9.14 3.73 -20.27
N GLY A 192 8.28 4.70 -19.99
CA GLY A 192 7.48 4.72 -18.74
C GLY A 192 6.09 4.08 -18.91
N PRO A 193 5.38 3.90 -17.81
CA PRO A 193 3.98 3.51 -17.84
C PRO A 193 3.13 4.57 -18.54
N ARG A 194 1.97 4.17 -19.08
CA ARG A 194 1.03 5.11 -19.72
C ARG A 194 0.38 6.08 -18.75
N HIS A 195 0.19 5.64 -17.53
CA HIS A 195 -0.32 6.38 -16.38
C HIS A 195 0.56 6.06 -15.20
N ASP A 196 0.74 6.98 -14.29
CA ASP A 196 1.57 6.79 -13.10
C ASP A 196 1.18 5.51 -12.35
N ASP A 197 2.20 4.81 -11.83
CA ASP A 197 2.00 3.59 -11.05
C ASP A 197 1.76 3.91 -9.58
N ILE A 198 2.29 5.05 -9.06
CA ILE A 198 1.93 5.54 -7.73
C ILE A 198 0.42 5.79 -7.73
N CYS A 199 -0.29 5.10 -6.86
CA CYS A 199 -1.74 5.11 -6.90
C CYS A 199 -2.34 6.46 -6.43
N TYR A 200 -3.54 6.78 -6.91
CA TYR A 200 -4.27 7.99 -6.54
C TYR A 200 -4.36 8.18 -5.01
N ALA A 201 -4.61 7.09 -4.29
CA ALA A 201 -4.75 7.13 -2.84
C ALA A 201 -3.44 7.52 -2.13
N THR A 202 -2.30 7.10 -2.66
CA THR A 202 -0.98 7.51 -2.18
C THR A 202 -0.73 8.98 -2.49
N GLN A 203 -1.00 9.44 -3.71
CA GLN A 203 -0.80 10.83 -4.12
C GLN A 203 -1.68 11.77 -3.30
N ASN A 204 -2.99 11.52 -3.24
CA ASN A 204 -3.94 12.36 -2.52
C ASN A 204 -3.58 12.51 -1.03
N ARG A 205 -3.13 11.43 -0.38
CA ARG A 205 -2.73 11.49 1.04
C ARG A 205 -1.42 12.25 1.24
N GLN A 206 -0.47 12.14 0.31
CA GLN A 206 0.74 12.94 0.34
C GLN A 206 0.44 14.44 0.16
N ASP A 207 -0.44 14.79 -0.76
CA ASP A 207 -0.86 16.19 -0.97
C ASP A 207 -1.57 16.74 0.27
N ALA A 208 -2.48 15.96 0.87
CA ALA A 208 -3.16 16.35 2.12
C ALA A 208 -2.17 16.54 3.29
N VAL A 209 -1.10 15.75 3.37
CA VAL A 209 -0.05 15.94 4.39
C VAL A 209 0.75 17.22 4.14
N ARG A 210 1.08 17.57 2.89
CA ARG A 210 1.72 18.86 2.57
C ARG A 210 0.86 20.03 3.02
N ASP A 211 -0.46 19.93 2.82
CA ASP A 211 -1.38 20.98 3.26
C ASP A 211 -1.50 21.06 4.79
N LEU A 212 -1.43 19.93 5.51
CA LEU A 212 -1.30 19.93 6.97
C LEU A 212 0.00 20.56 7.43
N ALA A 213 1.14 20.19 6.81
CA ALA A 213 2.47 20.67 7.20
C ALA A 213 2.58 22.19 7.10
N ARG A 214 1.86 22.83 6.18
CA ARG A 214 1.82 24.30 6.06
C ARG A 214 1.06 25.00 7.17
N GLN A 215 0.23 24.31 7.92
CA GLN A 215 -0.76 24.87 8.84
C GLN A 215 -0.59 24.36 10.28
N CYS A 216 0.24 23.34 10.50
CA CYS A 216 0.35 22.65 11.79
C CYS A 216 1.76 22.68 12.36
N ASP A 217 1.86 22.61 13.70
CA ASP A 217 3.13 22.56 14.45
C ASP A 217 3.61 21.11 14.66
N LEU A 218 2.71 20.16 14.50
CA LEU A 218 2.91 18.73 14.67
C LEU A 218 1.96 17.98 13.75
N VAL A 219 2.42 16.90 13.14
CA VAL A 219 1.56 15.98 12.36
C VAL A 219 1.61 14.57 12.98
N LEU A 220 0.44 14.07 13.36
CA LEU A 220 0.27 12.67 13.76
C LEU A 220 -0.27 11.86 12.59
N VAL A 221 0.41 10.76 12.29
CA VAL A 221 0.02 9.83 11.24
C VAL A 221 -0.43 8.52 11.87
N VAL A 222 -1.70 8.18 11.72
CA VAL A 222 -2.24 6.89 12.19
C VAL A 222 -1.91 5.82 11.17
N GLY A 223 -1.16 4.78 11.58
CA GLY A 223 -0.76 3.67 10.70
C GLY A 223 0.31 2.80 11.32
N SER A 224 0.46 1.59 10.82
CA SER A 224 1.44 0.63 11.34
C SER A 224 2.84 0.84 10.74
N PRO A 225 3.92 0.54 11.50
CA PRO A 225 5.30 0.76 11.06
C PRO A 225 5.70 -0.01 9.78
N ASN A 226 5.06 -1.12 9.48
CA ASN A 226 5.29 -1.89 8.26
C ASN A 226 4.48 -1.38 7.04
N SER A 227 3.66 -0.34 7.21
CA SER A 227 2.93 0.29 6.10
C SER A 227 3.81 1.30 5.37
N SER A 228 4.24 0.98 4.15
CA SER A 228 5.02 1.89 3.29
C SER A 228 4.31 3.24 3.14
N ASN A 229 3.01 3.25 2.80
CA ASN A 229 2.26 4.49 2.67
C ASN A 229 2.28 5.34 3.96
N SER A 230 2.06 4.73 5.13
CA SER A 230 2.01 5.47 6.40
C SER A 230 3.36 6.08 6.77
N ASN A 231 4.46 5.35 6.56
CA ASN A 231 5.82 5.87 6.75
C ASN A 231 6.08 7.08 5.85
N ARG A 232 5.72 6.98 4.55
CA ARG A 232 5.93 8.10 3.61
C ARG A 232 5.20 9.37 4.03
N LEU A 233 4.00 9.28 4.62
CA LEU A 233 3.27 10.45 5.12
C LEU A 233 4.02 11.13 6.27
N SER A 234 4.55 10.36 7.23
CA SER A 234 5.31 10.91 8.35
C SER A 234 6.64 11.51 7.89
N GLU A 235 7.33 10.84 6.97
CA GLU A 235 8.59 11.34 6.40
C GLU A 235 8.38 12.63 5.61
N LEU A 236 7.29 12.72 4.85
CA LEU A 236 6.95 13.91 4.07
C LEU A 236 6.72 15.12 4.99
N ALA A 237 5.93 14.96 6.06
CA ALA A 237 5.72 16.04 7.02
C ALA A 237 7.04 16.53 7.64
N ARG A 238 7.96 15.60 8.00
CA ARG A 238 9.28 15.97 8.52
C ARG A 238 10.14 16.68 7.48
N ARG A 239 10.10 16.25 6.22
CA ARG A 239 10.80 16.90 5.11
C ARG A 239 10.31 18.32 4.88
N ASP A 240 9.00 18.54 5.04
CA ASP A 240 8.39 19.88 4.96
C ASP A 240 8.62 20.73 6.24
N GLY A 241 9.48 20.25 7.18
CA GLY A 241 9.93 21.01 8.35
C GLY A 241 9.00 20.90 9.56
N VAL A 242 8.03 20.01 9.57
CA VAL A 242 7.08 19.81 10.67
C VAL A 242 7.40 18.52 11.42
N GLU A 243 7.41 18.60 12.74
CA GLU A 243 7.54 17.42 13.59
C GLU A 243 6.42 16.42 13.30
N SER A 244 6.76 15.15 13.16
CA SER A 244 5.75 14.14 12.83
C SER A 244 6.05 12.79 13.47
N TYR A 245 4.99 12.13 13.94
CA TYR A 245 5.04 10.80 14.54
C TYR A 245 4.05 9.86 13.85
N LEU A 246 4.53 8.66 13.55
CA LEU A 246 3.72 7.53 13.12
C LEU A 246 3.28 6.75 14.36
N ILE A 247 1.99 6.51 14.52
CA ILE A 247 1.40 5.81 15.68
C ILE A 247 0.39 4.76 15.21
N ASP A 248 0.45 3.57 15.82
CA ASP A 248 -0.55 2.53 15.57
C ASP A 248 -1.92 2.93 16.15
N ASN A 249 -1.92 3.61 17.30
CA ASN A 249 -3.16 3.97 18.02
C ASN A 249 -2.93 5.08 19.06
N ALA A 250 -4.01 5.50 19.71
CA ALA A 250 -4.03 6.59 20.68
C ALA A 250 -3.13 6.40 21.92
N SER A 251 -2.80 5.15 22.29
CA SER A 251 -1.98 4.88 23.49
C SER A 251 -0.50 5.22 23.27
N GLU A 252 -0.07 5.35 22.02
CA GLU A 252 1.31 5.69 21.66
C GLU A 252 1.58 7.21 21.66
N ILE A 253 0.55 8.03 21.87
CA ILE A 253 0.74 9.48 21.97
C ILE A 253 1.48 9.81 23.25
N ASP A 254 2.72 10.29 23.13
CA ASP A 254 3.45 10.89 24.25
C ASP A 254 2.88 12.30 24.50
N PRO A 255 2.34 12.59 25.70
CA PRO A 255 1.89 13.93 26.04
C PRO A 255 2.95 15.01 25.85
N ALA A 256 4.24 14.67 25.94
CA ALA A 256 5.32 15.63 25.76
C ALA A 256 5.37 16.19 24.32
N TRP A 257 4.95 15.43 23.31
CA TRP A 257 4.89 15.93 21.93
C TRP A 257 3.88 17.05 21.74
N ILE A 258 2.87 17.11 22.60
CA ILE A 258 1.73 18.03 22.49
C ILE A 258 2.00 19.36 23.22
N VAL A 259 2.97 19.35 24.15
CA VAL A 259 3.26 20.55 24.98
C VAL A 259 3.70 21.72 24.10
N GLY A 260 2.99 22.86 24.23
CA GLY A 260 3.28 24.09 23.49
C GLY A 260 2.78 24.13 22.03
N LYS A 261 2.20 23.04 21.53
CA LYS A 261 1.63 23.00 20.17
C LYS A 261 0.25 23.71 20.14
N GLN A 262 0.02 24.50 19.10
CA GLN A 262 -1.24 25.22 18.88
C GLN A 262 -2.11 24.50 17.85
N HIS A 263 -1.50 23.96 16.78
CA HIS A 263 -2.17 23.33 15.66
C HIS A 263 -1.59 21.95 15.41
N ILE A 264 -2.42 20.91 15.60
CA ILE A 264 -2.03 19.52 15.39
C ILE A 264 -2.72 18.99 14.15
N GLY A 265 -1.94 18.60 13.14
CA GLY A 265 -2.42 17.86 12.00
C GLY A 265 -2.63 16.39 12.33
N LEU A 266 -3.75 15.82 11.91
CA LEU A 266 -4.03 14.40 12.06
C LEU A 266 -4.40 13.80 10.72
N THR A 267 -3.63 12.80 10.31
CA THR A 267 -3.89 12.00 9.11
C THR A 267 -3.86 10.52 9.41
N ALA A 268 -4.18 9.70 8.42
CA ALA A 268 -4.13 8.25 8.53
C ALA A 268 -3.71 7.63 7.19
N GLY A 269 -2.84 6.63 7.26
CA GLY A 269 -2.43 5.87 6.09
C GLY A 269 -3.59 5.11 5.45
N ALA A 270 -3.42 4.72 4.19
CA ALA A 270 -4.44 4.04 3.38
C ALA A 270 -4.92 2.69 3.94
N SER A 271 -4.21 2.14 4.93
CA SER A 271 -4.57 0.88 5.62
C SER A 271 -5.10 1.08 7.05
N ALA A 272 -5.22 2.33 7.54
CA ALA A 272 -5.68 2.63 8.88
C ALA A 272 -7.20 2.90 8.92
N PRO A 273 -7.97 2.18 9.74
CA PRO A 273 -9.42 2.37 9.84
C PRO A 273 -9.79 3.63 10.63
N GLN A 274 -10.94 4.22 10.30
CA GLN A 274 -11.44 5.45 10.93
C GLN A 274 -11.55 5.35 12.47
N VAL A 275 -11.86 4.17 13.01
CA VAL A 275 -11.97 3.95 14.46
C VAL A 275 -10.65 4.28 15.21
N LEU A 276 -9.49 4.07 14.59
CA LEU A 276 -8.20 4.46 15.18
C LEU A 276 -8.02 5.98 15.18
N VAL A 277 -8.44 6.66 14.12
CA VAL A 277 -8.45 8.13 14.04
C VAL A 277 -9.35 8.71 15.12
N ASP A 278 -10.54 8.15 15.28
CA ASP A 278 -11.50 8.58 16.32
C ASP A 278 -10.92 8.39 17.73
N GLY A 279 -10.20 7.28 17.97
CA GLY A 279 -9.47 7.04 19.21
C GLY A 279 -8.39 8.10 19.48
N VAL A 280 -7.61 8.45 18.46
CA VAL A 280 -6.60 9.51 18.55
C VAL A 280 -7.24 10.87 18.83
N LEU A 281 -8.34 11.21 18.16
CA LEU A 281 -9.10 12.43 18.43
C LEU A 281 -9.62 12.50 19.88
N ALA A 282 -10.16 11.39 20.37
CA ALA A 282 -10.63 11.31 21.76
C ALA A 282 -9.46 11.56 22.75
N ARG A 283 -8.29 10.99 22.46
CA ARG A 283 -7.08 11.20 23.26
C ARG A 283 -6.59 12.65 23.22
N LEU A 284 -6.55 13.27 22.04
CA LEU A 284 -6.17 14.68 21.89
C LEU A 284 -7.12 15.61 22.64
N ARG A 285 -8.43 15.33 22.67
CA ARG A 285 -9.39 16.08 23.49
C ARG A 285 -9.06 15.97 24.98
N GLN A 286 -8.70 14.79 25.48
CA GLN A 286 -8.26 14.62 26.88
C GLN A 286 -6.98 15.42 27.18
N LEU A 287 -6.11 15.60 26.16
CA LEU A 287 -4.88 16.39 26.26
C LEU A 287 -5.08 17.90 26.01
N GLY A 288 -6.34 18.35 25.85
CA GLY A 288 -6.70 19.76 25.77
C GLY A 288 -7.05 20.29 24.37
N ALA A 289 -7.33 19.42 23.39
CA ALA A 289 -7.84 19.87 22.11
C ALA A 289 -9.25 20.47 22.27
N SER A 290 -9.42 21.70 21.80
CA SER A 290 -10.65 22.49 21.96
C SER A 290 -11.51 22.54 20.71
N SER A 291 -10.89 22.41 19.53
CA SER A 291 -11.59 22.39 18.26
C SER A 291 -11.04 21.28 17.35
N VAL A 292 -11.88 20.83 16.42
CA VAL A 292 -11.54 19.90 15.36
C VAL A 292 -12.14 20.43 14.07
N SER A 293 -11.32 20.60 13.07
CA SER A 293 -11.73 20.97 11.70
C SER A 293 -11.12 19.98 10.70
N GLU A 294 -11.55 20.06 9.45
CA GLU A 294 -11.07 19.20 8.38
C GLU A 294 -10.63 20.05 7.20
N LEU A 295 -9.54 19.65 6.53
CA LEU A 295 -9.10 20.26 5.28
C LEU A 295 -10.17 20.10 4.21
N GLU A 296 -10.33 21.12 3.37
CA GLU A 296 -11.05 20.96 2.12
C GLU A 296 -10.32 19.96 1.23
N GLY A 297 -11.04 19.00 0.65
CA GLY A 297 -10.47 17.97 -0.21
C GLY A 297 -11.49 17.37 -1.15
N GLU A 298 -11.01 16.81 -2.25
CA GLU A 298 -11.87 16.10 -3.21
C GLU A 298 -12.22 14.71 -2.65
N PRO A 299 -13.52 14.32 -2.63
CA PRO A 299 -13.93 13.01 -2.17
C PRO A 299 -13.43 11.92 -3.10
N GLU A 300 -12.85 10.86 -2.55
CA GLU A 300 -12.46 9.67 -3.30
C GLU A 300 -13.71 8.84 -3.65
N SER A 301 -14.05 8.79 -4.94
CA SER A 301 -15.23 8.06 -5.45
C SER A 301 -14.91 6.65 -5.99
N MET A 302 -13.64 6.23 -5.95
CA MET A 302 -13.21 4.94 -6.46
C MET A 302 -13.82 3.80 -5.65
N VAL A 303 -14.40 2.81 -6.34
CA VAL A 303 -14.90 1.57 -5.73
C VAL A 303 -14.46 0.39 -6.59
N PHE A 304 -13.94 -0.66 -5.96
CA PHE A 304 -13.56 -1.89 -6.64
C PHE A 304 -14.54 -3.03 -6.34
N ALA A 305 -14.97 -3.72 -7.38
CA ALA A 305 -15.91 -4.83 -7.24
C ALA A 305 -15.28 -6.04 -6.54
N LEU A 306 -16.07 -6.71 -5.70
CA LEU A 306 -15.71 -7.99 -5.11
C LEU A 306 -15.70 -9.11 -6.16
N PRO A 307 -14.99 -10.24 -5.93
CA PRO A 307 -15.15 -11.47 -6.69
C PRO A 307 -16.62 -11.91 -6.78
N LYS A 308 -17.03 -12.45 -7.92
CA LYS A 308 -18.45 -12.81 -8.16
C LYS A 308 -19.01 -13.76 -7.09
N GLU A 309 -18.21 -14.69 -6.63
CA GLU A 309 -18.55 -15.71 -5.64
C GLU A 309 -18.84 -15.14 -4.25
N LEU A 310 -18.27 -13.95 -3.94
CA LEU A 310 -18.40 -13.27 -2.64
C LEU A 310 -19.39 -12.08 -2.67
N ARG A 311 -20.02 -11.82 -3.82
CA ARG A 311 -21.10 -10.83 -3.89
C ARG A 311 -22.33 -11.39 -3.20
N LEU A 312 -23.02 -10.58 -2.37
CA LEU A 312 -24.32 -10.97 -1.85
C LEU A 312 -25.22 -11.37 -3.01
N ARG A 313 -25.73 -12.59 -3.01
CA ARG A 313 -26.94 -12.89 -3.77
C ARG A 313 -28.03 -12.08 -3.08
N LEU A 314 -28.51 -11.03 -3.73
CA LEU A 314 -29.80 -10.45 -3.35
C LEU A 314 -30.78 -11.63 -3.42
N VAL A 315 -31.20 -12.12 -2.24
CA VAL A 315 -32.28 -13.07 -2.15
C VAL A 315 -33.50 -12.30 -2.62
N SER A 316 -33.89 -12.57 -3.86
CA SER A 316 -35.12 -12.09 -4.46
C SER A 316 -36.33 -12.76 -3.80
#